data_01b60d45de2107c3346cca8afeec0feb
#
_entry.id   01b60d45de2107c3346cca8afeec0feb
#
_cell.length_a   1.000
_cell.length_b   1.000
_cell.length_c   1.000
_cell.angle_alpha   90.00
_cell.angle_beta   90.00
_cell.angle_gamma   90.00
#
_symmetry.space_group_name_H-M   'P 1'
#
loop_
_entity.id
_entity.type
_entity.pdbx_description
1 polymer ?
#
loop_
_entity_poly.entity_id
_entity_poly.type
_entity_poly.pdbx_seq_one_letter_code
_entity_poly.pdbx_strand_id
1 'polypeptide(L)'
;VTSRWGGARYLPYAFTEHGIIMLASVLNSPTAVEASVRITDTFVAMRRALASIAPLLSRIEATERRQLKLEDSQIRNEERFKLILDAMQDKKFPPQKVFFDGQVYDAFEQMKKFIRMAKKELIIIDPYFADSVLPLLAQKRKDVEVLVVKNSRSKLLHDVDVAQFNTQYANSLTVKVSDRFHDRFLIIDKTTLIHVGASLNHLGRKCFAFSSLDKSNIPDILAKI
;
A
#
# COMPACT_ATOMS: atom_id res chain seq x y z
N VAL A 1 13.78 65.13 -20.07
CA VAL A 1 13.09 66.42 -20.29
C VAL A 1 12.73 66.49 -21.75
N THR A 2 11.48 66.16 -22.10
CA THR A 2 10.97 66.27 -23.46
C THR A 2 10.58 67.75 -23.67
N SER A 3 11.28 68.44 -24.57
CA SER A 3 10.87 69.77 -24.99
C SER A 3 9.62 69.63 -25.87
N ARG A 4 8.66 70.56 -25.73
CA ARG A 4 7.39 70.62 -26.43
C ARG A 4 7.50 70.77 -27.93
N TRP A 5 8.71 70.89 -28.45
CA TRP A 5 9.02 71.06 -29.91
C TRP A 5 10.25 70.25 -30.24
N GLY A 6 10.07 69.11 -30.87
CA GLY A 6 11.13 68.25 -31.37
C GLY A 6 11.26 66.96 -30.54
N GLY A 7 10.88 65.84 -31.09
CA GLY A 7 11.14 64.52 -30.52
C GLY A 7 12.60 64.27 -30.29
N ALA A 8 12.92 63.32 -29.38
CA ALA A 8 14.29 62.93 -29.09
C ALA A 8 15.04 62.60 -30.40
N ARG A 9 16.12 63.34 -30.71
CA ARG A 9 16.92 63.14 -31.95
C ARG A 9 17.69 61.80 -31.93
N TYR A 10 17.79 61.18 -30.78
CA TYR A 10 18.46 59.89 -30.59
C TYR A 10 17.58 59.00 -29.70
N LEU A 11 17.54 57.68 -30.02
CA LEU A 11 16.93 56.71 -29.16
C LEU A 11 17.67 56.66 -27.81
N PRO A 12 16.95 56.46 -26.71
CA PRO A 12 17.57 56.29 -25.40
C PRO A 12 18.50 55.06 -25.43
N TYR A 13 19.64 55.17 -24.76
CA TYR A 13 20.51 54.00 -24.57
C TYR A 13 19.84 52.95 -23.72
N ALA A 14 19.92 51.70 -24.18
CA ALA A 14 19.58 50.52 -23.39
C ALA A 14 20.86 49.81 -22.96
N PHE A 15 20.89 49.33 -21.76
CA PHE A 15 22.05 48.61 -21.20
C PHE A 15 21.67 47.17 -20.91
N THR A 16 22.60 46.24 -21.13
CA THR A 16 22.50 44.87 -20.64
C THR A 16 22.71 44.85 -19.11
N GLU A 17 22.38 43.73 -18.44
CA GLU A 17 22.60 43.57 -17.00
C GLU A 17 24.08 43.85 -16.63
N HIS A 18 25.03 43.36 -17.41
CA HIS A 18 26.44 43.60 -17.22
C HIS A 18 26.81 45.10 -17.44
N GLY A 19 26.19 45.74 -18.42
CA GLY A 19 26.38 47.17 -18.70
C GLY A 19 25.87 48.04 -17.55
N ILE A 20 24.77 47.69 -16.90
CA ILE A 20 24.24 48.41 -15.73
C ILE A 20 25.21 48.28 -14.54
N ILE A 21 25.76 47.08 -14.29
CA ILE A 21 26.70 46.82 -13.20
C ILE A 21 27.98 47.65 -13.43
N MET A 22 28.52 47.66 -14.65
CA MET A 22 29.71 48.45 -15.00
C MET A 22 29.43 49.95 -14.87
N LEU A 23 28.26 50.41 -15.33
CA LEU A 23 27.89 51.82 -15.24
C LEU A 23 27.77 52.26 -13.78
N ALA A 24 27.11 51.47 -12.94
CA ALA A 24 26.96 51.73 -11.53
C ALA A 24 28.30 51.79 -10.77
N SER A 25 29.29 51.02 -11.22
CA SER A 25 30.64 51.02 -10.60
C SER A 25 31.50 52.23 -10.98
N VAL A 26 31.17 52.91 -12.09
CA VAL A 26 31.93 54.07 -12.58
C VAL A 26 31.29 55.39 -12.16
N LEU A 27 29.99 55.42 -11.99
CA LEU A 27 29.24 56.63 -11.58
C LEU A 27 29.35 56.85 -10.07
N ASN A 28 29.74 58.06 -9.67
CA ASN A 28 29.88 58.48 -8.27
C ASN A 28 28.62 59.19 -7.72
N SER A 29 27.45 58.95 -8.32
CA SER A 29 26.21 59.49 -7.78
C SER A 29 25.69 58.66 -6.61
N PRO A 30 24.98 59.25 -5.63
CA PRO A 30 24.37 58.51 -4.52
C PRO A 30 23.51 57.31 -4.99
N THR A 31 22.76 57.51 -6.06
CA THR A 31 21.91 56.47 -6.66
C THR A 31 22.72 55.33 -7.25
N ALA A 32 23.86 55.63 -7.89
CA ALA A 32 24.74 54.62 -8.46
C ALA A 32 25.43 53.78 -7.36
N VAL A 33 25.84 54.41 -6.28
CA VAL A 33 26.43 53.76 -5.11
C VAL A 33 25.41 52.84 -4.47
N GLU A 34 24.16 53.30 -4.22
CA GLU A 34 23.10 52.52 -3.68
C GLU A 34 22.79 51.29 -4.57
N ALA A 35 22.70 51.49 -5.90
CA ALA A 35 22.49 50.38 -6.84
C ALA A 35 23.63 49.36 -6.78
N SER A 36 24.88 49.79 -6.71
CA SER A 36 26.03 48.87 -6.59
C SER A 36 26.00 48.04 -5.30
N VAL A 37 25.65 48.68 -4.17
CA VAL A 37 25.51 47.97 -2.89
C VAL A 37 24.38 46.90 -2.99
N ARG A 38 23.19 47.28 -3.48
CA ARG A 38 22.05 46.37 -3.64
C ARG A 38 22.37 45.19 -4.56
N ILE A 39 23.08 45.42 -5.67
CA ILE A 39 23.51 44.36 -6.59
C ILE A 39 24.47 43.41 -5.86
N THR A 40 25.42 43.94 -5.12
CA THR A 40 26.41 43.16 -4.37
C THR A 40 25.70 42.30 -3.29
N ASP A 41 24.82 42.90 -2.52
CA ASP A 41 24.05 42.21 -1.47
C ASP A 41 23.18 41.10 -2.06
N THR A 42 22.52 41.37 -3.18
CA THR A 42 21.71 40.37 -3.90
C THR A 42 22.58 39.21 -4.39
N PHE A 43 23.75 39.51 -4.94
CA PHE A 43 24.67 38.46 -5.41
C PHE A 43 25.19 37.61 -4.24
N VAL A 44 25.53 38.23 -3.11
CA VAL A 44 25.96 37.50 -1.90
C VAL A 44 24.82 36.64 -1.36
N ALA A 45 23.59 37.16 -1.30
CA ALA A 45 22.40 36.39 -0.87
C ALA A 45 22.13 35.20 -1.78
N MET A 46 22.17 35.40 -3.10
CA MET A 46 21.99 34.35 -4.09
C MET A 46 23.07 33.26 -3.99
N ARG A 47 24.33 33.66 -3.82
CA ARG A 47 25.44 32.71 -3.62
C ARG A 47 25.28 31.87 -2.36
N ARG A 48 24.80 32.46 -1.26
CA ARG A 48 24.48 31.75 -0.01
C ARG A 48 23.33 30.78 -0.20
N ALA A 49 22.27 31.20 -0.89
CA ALA A 49 21.12 30.33 -1.19
C ALA A 49 21.53 29.13 -2.05
N LEU A 50 22.34 29.36 -3.11
CA LEU A 50 22.87 28.26 -3.94
C LEU A 50 23.74 27.29 -3.13
N ALA A 51 24.56 27.78 -2.23
CA ALA A 51 25.40 26.95 -1.37
C ALA A 51 24.54 26.10 -0.41
N SER A 52 23.37 26.58 0.03
CA SER A 52 22.44 25.82 0.87
C SER A 52 21.63 24.77 0.10
N ILE A 53 21.44 24.98 -1.20
CA ILE A 53 20.67 24.05 -2.07
C ILE A 53 21.54 22.88 -2.56
N ALA A 54 22.83 23.10 -2.78
CA ALA A 54 23.73 22.07 -3.29
C ALA A 54 23.68 20.72 -2.53
N PRO A 55 23.64 20.68 -1.17
CA PRO A 55 23.50 19.46 -0.43
C PRO A 55 22.14 18.77 -0.63
N LEU A 56 21.08 19.54 -0.90
CA LEU A 56 19.75 19.00 -1.16
C LEU A 56 19.69 18.31 -2.52
N LEU A 57 20.31 18.89 -3.55
CA LEU A 57 20.39 18.28 -4.87
C LEU A 57 21.10 16.92 -4.82
N SER A 58 22.24 16.84 -4.12
CA SER A 58 22.95 15.57 -3.97
C SER A 58 22.13 14.50 -3.22
N ARG A 59 21.30 14.92 -2.24
CA ARG A 59 20.37 14.01 -1.54
C ARG A 59 19.23 13.54 -2.45
N ILE A 60 18.69 14.40 -3.28
CA ILE A 60 17.66 14.05 -4.28
C ILE A 60 18.22 13.01 -5.24
N GLU A 61 19.37 13.25 -5.85
CA GLU A 61 20.02 12.29 -6.74
C GLU A 61 20.30 10.94 -6.07
N ALA A 62 20.74 10.94 -4.82
CA ALA A 62 20.97 9.71 -4.06
C ALA A 62 19.66 8.96 -3.79
N THR A 63 18.57 9.69 -3.53
CA THR A 63 17.25 9.11 -3.29
C THR A 63 16.68 8.51 -4.57
N GLU A 64 16.77 9.22 -5.70
CA GLU A 64 16.34 8.72 -7.01
C GLU A 64 17.10 7.44 -7.41
N ARG A 65 18.42 7.41 -7.24
CA ARG A 65 19.22 6.19 -7.48
C ARG A 65 18.81 5.04 -6.59
N ARG A 66 18.43 5.31 -5.34
CA ARG A 66 17.94 4.28 -4.41
C ARG A 66 16.56 3.78 -4.81
N GLN A 67 15.68 4.66 -5.24
CA GLN A 67 14.35 4.32 -5.72
C GLN A 67 14.43 3.41 -6.94
N LEU A 68 15.23 3.77 -7.96
CA LEU A 68 15.44 2.93 -9.14
C LEU A 68 15.95 1.53 -8.79
N LYS A 69 16.86 1.41 -7.81
CA LYS A 69 17.32 0.09 -7.34
C LYS A 69 16.22 -0.73 -6.65
N LEU A 70 15.35 -0.06 -5.90
CA LEU A 70 14.21 -0.73 -5.24
C LEU A 70 13.19 -1.21 -6.26
N GLU A 71 12.85 -0.39 -7.25
CA GLU A 71 11.94 -0.75 -8.34
C GLU A 71 12.47 -1.96 -9.14
N ASP A 72 13.74 -1.95 -9.50
CA ASP A 72 14.39 -3.07 -10.19
C ASP A 72 14.45 -4.35 -9.33
N SER A 73 14.66 -4.20 -8.03
CA SER A 73 14.58 -5.33 -7.09
C SER A 73 13.15 -5.87 -6.97
N GLN A 74 12.14 -5.00 -6.99
CA GLN A 74 10.75 -5.39 -6.94
C GLN A 74 10.34 -6.18 -8.18
N ILE A 75 10.69 -5.68 -9.37
CA ILE A 75 10.44 -6.38 -10.65
C ILE A 75 11.08 -7.77 -10.62
N ARG A 76 12.34 -7.90 -10.22
CA ARG A 76 13.02 -9.19 -10.12
C ARG A 76 12.37 -10.15 -9.12
N ASN A 77 11.86 -9.62 -8.01
CA ASN A 77 11.14 -10.43 -7.04
C ASN A 77 9.82 -10.95 -7.60
N GLU A 78 9.07 -10.11 -8.33
CA GLU A 78 7.83 -10.51 -8.99
C GLU A 78 8.09 -11.62 -10.05
N GLU A 79 9.13 -11.48 -10.85
CA GLU A 79 9.53 -12.50 -11.80
C GLU A 79 9.92 -13.83 -11.13
N ARG A 80 10.68 -13.77 -10.03
CA ARG A 80 11.05 -14.95 -9.24
C ARG A 80 9.81 -15.60 -8.62
N PHE A 81 8.89 -14.83 -8.08
CA PHE A 81 7.63 -15.36 -7.57
C PHE A 81 6.84 -16.07 -8.66
N LYS A 82 6.76 -15.48 -9.85
CA LYS A 82 6.08 -16.09 -10.98
C LYS A 82 6.74 -17.43 -11.39
N LEU A 83 8.07 -17.47 -11.50
CA LEU A 83 8.81 -18.70 -11.81
C LEU A 83 8.61 -19.79 -10.76
N ILE A 84 8.60 -19.44 -9.48
CA ILE A 84 8.33 -20.39 -8.39
C ILE A 84 6.89 -20.93 -8.50
N LEU A 85 5.92 -20.07 -8.75
CA LEU A 85 4.52 -20.46 -8.91
C LEU A 85 4.34 -21.38 -10.13
N ASP A 86 4.95 -21.05 -11.26
CA ASP A 86 4.89 -21.87 -12.48
C ASP A 86 5.54 -23.24 -12.25
N ALA A 87 6.71 -23.28 -11.59
CA ALA A 87 7.39 -24.53 -11.24
C ALA A 87 6.61 -25.39 -10.23
N MET A 88 5.78 -24.76 -9.37
CA MET A 88 4.91 -25.48 -8.44
C MET A 88 3.63 -25.99 -9.11
N GLN A 89 3.11 -25.32 -10.14
CA GLN A 89 1.95 -25.77 -10.93
C GLN A 89 2.27 -27.05 -11.73
N ASP A 90 3.50 -27.19 -12.26
CA ASP A 90 3.94 -28.37 -13.01
C ASP A 90 4.07 -29.65 -12.14
N LYS A 91 4.06 -29.52 -10.82
CA LYS A 91 4.23 -30.66 -9.88
C LYS A 91 2.96 -30.99 -9.12
N LYS A 92 1.78 -31.17 -9.73
CA LYS A 92 0.56 -31.62 -9.06
C LYS A 92 0.34 -31.06 -7.62
N PHE A 93 0.83 -29.84 -7.35
CA PHE A 93 0.60 -29.18 -6.08
C PHE A 93 -0.84 -28.64 -6.03
N PRO A 94 -1.42 -28.56 -4.86
CA PRO A 94 -2.77 -28.01 -4.69
C PRO A 94 -2.85 -26.57 -5.20
N PRO A 95 -4.01 -26.12 -5.68
CA PRO A 95 -4.15 -24.78 -6.22
C PRO A 95 -3.77 -23.72 -5.19
N GLN A 96 -2.87 -22.86 -5.56
CA GLN A 96 -2.41 -21.75 -4.75
C GLN A 96 -2.41 -20.48 -5.58
N LYS A 97 -2.54 -19.34 -4.92
CA LYS A 97 -2.52 -18.05 -5.58
C LYS A 97 -1.93 -16.99 -4.66
N VAL A 98 -1.16 -16.09 -5.24
CA VAL A 98 -0.66 -14.89 -4.57
C VAL A 98 -1.52 -13.70 -4.99
N PHE A 99 -1.85 -12.85 -4.03
CA PHE A 99 -2.48 -11.56 -4.24
C PHE A 99 -1.49 -10.47 -3.85
N PHE A 100 -1.37 -9.46 -4.68
CA PHE A 100 -0.52 -8.31 -4.44
C PHE A 100 -1.28 -7.15 -3.79
N ASP A 101 -0.56 -6.17 -3.31
CA ASP A 101 -1.12 -4.98 -2.69
C ASP A 101 -2.14 -4.30 -3.61
N GLY A 102 -3.29 -3.96 -3.05
CA GLY A 102 -4.39 -3.33 -3.79
C GLY A 102 -5.36 -4.28 -4.48
N GLN A 103 -5.08 -5.59 -4.57
CA GLN A 103 -6.00 -6.59 -5.13
C GLN A 103 -7.11 -7.00 -4.15
N VAL A 104 -7.72 -6.02 -3.49
CA VAL A 104 -8.72 -6.24 -2.45
C VAL A 104 -9.97 -6.94 -3.01
N TYR A 105 -10.47 -6.48 -4.16
CA TYR A 105 -11.64 -7.04 -4.79
C TYR A 105 -11.42 -8.49 -5.23
N ASP A 106 -10.30 -8.78 -5.88
CA ASP A 106 -9.97 -10.12 -6.36
C ASP A 106 -9.81 -11.12 -5.20
N ALA A 107 -9.17 -10.68 -4.12
CA ALA A 107 -9.01 -11.48 -2.91
C ALA A 107 -10.36 -11.79 -2.25
N PHE A 108 -11.25 -10.79 -2.22
CA PHE A 108 -12.60 -10.93 -1.68
C PHE A 108 -13.45 -11.90 -2.54
N GLU A 109 -13.40 -11.77 -3.87
CA GLU A 109 -14.10 -12.68 -4.79
C GLU A 109 -13.57 -14.12 -4.69
N GLN A 110 -12.26 -14.31 -4.50
CA GLN A 110 -11.69 -15.63 -4.28
C GLN A 110 -12.19 -16.24 -2.96
N MET A 111 -12.26 -15.45 -1.90
CA MET A 111 -12.77 -15.91 -0.61
C MET A 111 -14.26 -16.27 -0.69
N LYS A 112 -15.07 -15.48 -1.41
CA LYS A 112 -16.46 -15.84 -1.71
C LYS A 112 -16.57 -17.20 -2.40
N LYS A 113 -15.69 -17.49 -3.38
CA LYS A 113 -15.67 -18.79 -4.05
C LYS A 113 -15.44 -19.91 -3.05
N PHE A 114 -14.47 -19.77 -2.14
CA PHE A 114 -14.21 -20.78 -1.10
C PHE A 114 -15.43 -21.00 -0.18
N ILE A 115 -16.05 -19.92 0.30
CA ILE A 115 -17.23 -20.00 1.16
C ILE A 115 -18.39 -20.70 0.44
N ARG A 116 -18.61 -20.39 -0.84
CA ARG A 116 -19.68 -21.02 -1.66
C ARG A 116 -19.41 -22.48 -2.02
N MET A 117 -18.17 -22.96 -1.90
CA MET A 117 -17.84 -24.37 -2.08
C MET A 117 -18.43 -25.25 -0.98
N ALA A 118 -18.54 -24.73 0.24
CA ALA A 118 -19.09 -25.47 1.36
C ALA A 118 -20.54 -25.93 1.07
N LYS A 119 -20.79 -27.19 1.35
CA LYS A 119 -22.11 -27.84 1.19
C LYS A 119 -22.76 -28.20 2.52
N LYS A 120 -21.95 -28.47 3.55
CA LYS A 120 -22.40 -28.90 4.88
C LYS A 120 -21.83 -28.01 5.98
N GLU A 121 -20.51 -27.87 6.02
CA GLU A 121 -19.85 -27.14 7.09
C GLU A 121 -18.66 -26.33 6.56
N LEU A 122 -18.40 -25.20 7.19
CA LEU A 122 -17.26 -24.34 6.96
C LEU A 122 -16.61 -23.99 8.29
N ILE A 123 -15.35 -24.37 8.48
CA ILE A 123 -14.61 -24.02 9.69
C ILE A 123 -13.57 -22.97 9.29
N ILE A 124 -13.61 -21.83 9.95
CA ILE A 124 -12.69 -20.71 9.73
C ILE A 124 -11.86 -20.52 11.00
N ILE A 125 -10.59 -20.72 10.88
CA ILE A 125 -9.61 -20.42 11.94
C ILE A 125 -8.94 -19.12 11.55
N ASP A 126 -9.27 -18.03 12.25
CA ASP A 126 -8.63 -16.74 12.11
C ASP A 126 -8.52 -16.07 13.49
N PRO A 127 -7.29 -16.00 14.07
CA PRO A 127 -7.08 -15.39 15.37
C PRO A 127 -7.67 -13.98 15.51
N TYR A 128 -7.80 -13.26 14.42
CA TYR A 128 -8.28 -11.87 14.39
C TYR A 128 -9.58 -11.70 13.62
N PHE A 129 -10.42 -12.72 13.56
CA PHE A 129 -11.74 -12.65 12.91
C PHE A 129 -12.57 -11.48 13.48
N ALA A 130 -13.21 -10.70 12.61
CA ALA A 130 -13.98 -9.50 12.98
C ALA A 130 -15.38 -9.47 12.35
N ASP A 131 -16.23 -8.59 12.88
CA ASP A 131 -17.59 -8.34 12.39
C ASP A 131 -17.61 -8.00 10.90
N SER A 132 -16.60 -7.28 10.42
CA SER A 132 -16.45 -6.90 9.01
C SER A 132 -16.40 -8.09 8.04
N VAL A 133 -16.19 -9.32 8.54
CA VAL A 133 -16.18 -10.55 7.73
C VAL A 133 -17.58 -11.18 7.63
N LEU A 134 -18.52 -10.84 8.52
CA LEU A 134 -19.87 -11.41 8.51
C LEU A 134 -20.60 -11.24 7.17
N PRO A 135 -20.54 -10.08 6.49
CA PRO A 135 -21.15 -9.94 5.16
C PRO A 135 -20.57 -10.91 4.10
N LEU A 136 -19.32 -11.33 4.29
CA LEU A 136 -18.69 -12.33 3.43
C LEU A 136 -19.27 -13.73 3.74
N LEU A 137 -19.46 -14.07 5.01
CA LEU A 137 -20.11 -15.31 5.43
C LEU A 137 -21.58 -15.41 4.99
N ALA A 138 -22.28 -14.31 4.84
CA ALA A 138 -23.63 -14.26 4.30
C ALA A 138 -23.73 -14.81 2.87
N GLN A 139 -22.59 -14.97 2.16
CA GLN A 139 -22.52 -15.58 0.83
C GLN A 139 -22.51 -17.12 0.87
N LYS A 140 -22.49 -17.75 2.05
CA LYS A 140 -22.59 -19.20 2.20
C LYS A 140 -23.92 -19.76 1.67
N ARG A 141 -23.97 -21.03 1.38
CA ARG A 141 -25.24 -21.70 1.10
C ARG A 141 -26.11 -21.74 2.36
N LYS A 142 -27.43 -21.80 2.17
CA LYS A 142 -28.42 -21.65 3.25
C LYS A 142 -28.20 -22.66 4.40
N ASP A 143 -27.90 -23.91 4.07
CA ASP A 143 -27.83 -25.00 5.03
C ASP A 143 -26.40 -25.30 5.52
N VAL A 144 -25.47 -24.42 5.29
CA VAL A 144 -24.07 -24.57 5.72
C VAL A 144 -23.90 -24.05 7.14
N GLU A 145 -23.42 -24.91 8.03
CA GLU A 145 -22.98 -24.52 9.36
C GLU A 145 -21.58 -23.89 9.32
N VAL A 146 -21.38 -22.84 10.08
CA VAL A 146 -20.10 -22.15 10.15
C VAL A 146 -19.56 -22.19 11.58
N LEU A 147 -18.34 -22.67 11.73
CA LEU A 147 -17.58 -22.56 12.96
C LEU A 147 -16.43 -21.55 12.75
N VAL A 148 -16.44 -20.49 13.54
CA VAL A 148 -15.32 -19.55 13.61
C VAL A 148 -14.49 -19.82 14.85
N VAL A 149 -13.19 -19.96 14.69
CA VAL A 149 -12.22 -20.12 15.78
C VAL A 149 -11.36 -18.87 15.82
N LYS A 150 -11.47 -18.11 16.91
CA LYS A 150 -10.72 -16.86 17.14
C LYS A 150 -9.82 -16.96 18.36
N ASN A 151 -8.87 -16.02 18.48
CA ASN A 151 -8.04 -15.88 19.68
C ASN A 151 -8.84 -15.22 20.82
N SER A 152 -8.54 -15.59 22.07
CA SER A 152 -9.16 -15.02 23.29
C SER A 152 -8.98 -13.50 23.40
N ARG A 153 -7.86 -12.99 22.91
CA ARG A 153 -7.51 -11.56 22.97
C ARG A 153 -8.22 -10.72 21.90
N SER A 154 -8.78 -11.36 20.86
CA SER A 154 -9.47 -10.64 19.81
C SER A 154 -10.84 -10.20 20.26
N LYS A 155 -11.07 -8.89 20.30
CA LYS A 155 -12.35 -8.24 20.59
C LYS A 155 -13.05 -7.73 19.32
N LEU A 156 -12.65 -8.20 18.16
CA LEU A 156 -13.11 -7.68 16.86
C LEU A 156 -14.43 -8.33 16.39
N LEU A 157 -14.89 -9.37 17.05
CA LEU A 157 -16.17 -10.03 16.80
C LEU A 157 -17.03 -9.93 18.06
N HIS A 158 -18.16 -9.24 17.97
CA HIS A 158 -19.06 -9.00 19.09
C HIS A 158 -20.21 -10.02 19.10
N ASP A 159 -20.62 -10.43 20.29
CA ASP A 159 -21.70 -11.42 20.47
C ASP A 159 -23.03 -10.93 19.90
N VAL A 160 -23.27 -9.61 19.92
CA VAL A 160 -24.49 -9.00 19.34
C VAL A 160 -24.54 -9.22 17.83
N ASP A 161 -23.44 -9.05 17.12
CA ASP A 161 -23.38 -9.23 15.67
C ASP A 161 -23.52 -10.71 15.30
N VAL A 162 -22.96 -11.62 16.09
CA VAL A 162 -23.16 -13.07 15.95
C VAL A 162 -24.64 -13.44 16.15
N ALA A 163 -25.29 -12.88 17.18
CA ALA A 163 -26.71 -13.12 17.44
C ALA A 163 -27.60 -12.59 16.29
N GLN A 164 -27.32 -11.39 15.78
CA GLN A 164 -28.04 -10.83 14.63
C GLN A 164 -27.85 -11.68 13.37
N PHE A 165 -26.61 -12.10 13.09
CA PHE A 165 -26.32 -13.00 11.97
C PHE A 165 -27.11 -14.30 12.10
N ASN A 166 -27.12 -14.92 13.27
CA ASN A 166 -27.83 -16.18 13.53
C ASN A 166 -29.35 -16.03 13.44
N THR A 167 -29.90 -14.88 13.81
CA THR A 167 -31.34 -14.59 13.64
C THR A 167 -31.70 -14.59 12.15
N GLN A 168 -30.88 -14.04 11.30
CA GLN A 168 -31.12 -13.95 9.86
C GLN A 168 -30.81 -15.25 9.12
N TYR A 169 -29.80 -16.01 9.55
CA TYR A 169 -29.23 -17.16 8.84
C TYR A 169 -29.42 -18.50 9.58
N ALA A 170 -30.51 -18.63 10.35
CA ALA A 170 -30.94 -19.87 10.97
C ALA A 170 -29.91 -20.56 11.88
N ASN A 171 -29.32 -19.79 12.82
CA ASN A 171 -28.37 -20.28 13.82
C ASN A 171 -27.15 -21.01 13.26
N SER A 172 -26.68 -20.58 12.12
CA SER A 172 -25.64 -21.26 11.37
C SER A 172 -24.20 -20.89 11.76
N LEU A 173 -24.01 -19.94 12.68
CA LEU A 173 -22.68 -19.47 13.09
C LEU A 173 -22.43 -19.78 14.57
N THR A 174 -21.40 -20.58 14.80
CA THR A 174 -20.86 -20.86 16.14
C THR A 174 -19.46 -20.26 16.26
N VAL A 175 -19.13 -19.70 17.43
CA VAL A 175 -17.81 -19.14 17.71
C VAL A 175 -17.14 -19.92 18.83
N LYS A 176 -15.90 -20.35 18.60
CA LYS A 176 -15.02 -20.95 19.60
C LYS A 176 -13.77 -20.10 19.79
N VAL A 177 -13.17 -20.24 20.96
CA VAL A 177 -11.91 -19.56 21.30
C VAL A 177 -10.80 -20.59 21.42
N SER A 178 -9.70 -20.35 20.69
CA SER A 178 -8.48 -21.16 20.79
C SER A 178 -7.26 -20.28 20.55
N ASP A 179 -6.32 -20.29 21.48
CA ASP A 179 -5.05 -19.53 21.40
C ASP A 179 -3.91 -20.35 20.80
N ARG A 180 -4.23 -21.53 20.24
CA ARG A 180 -3.24 -22.47 19.70
C ARG A 180 -2.84 -22.17 18.26
N PHE A 181 -3.54 -21.25 17.60
CA PHE A 181 -3.33 -20.94 16.17
C PHE A 181 -2.71 -19.56 15.97
N HIS A 182 -1.67 -19.51 15.16
CA HIS A 182 -1.10 -18.27 14.61
C HIS A 182 -1.54 -18.06 13.16
N ASP A 183 -1.67 -19.14 12.41
CA ASP A 183 -2.06 -19.15 11.00
C ASP A 183 -3.58 -19.22 10.83
N ARG A 184 -4.01 -18.93 9.62
CA ARG A 184 -5.42 -18.91 9.24
C ARG A 184 -5.70 -20.06 8.32
N PHE A 185 -6.78 -20.77 8.63
CA PHE A 185 -7.22 -21.93 7.86
C PHE A 185 -8.70 -21.86 7.54
N LEU A 186 -9.05 -22.30 6.34
CA LEU A 186 -10.43 -22.65 5.99
C LEU A 186 -10.48 -24.16 5.80
N ILE A 187 -11.42 -24.82 6.50
CA ILE A 187 -11.73 -26.23 6.30
C ILE A 187 -13.14 -26.31 5.74
N ILE A 188 -13.26 -26.86 4.54
CA ILE A 188 -14.53 -26.96 3.82
C ILE A 188 -14.95 -28.43 3.81
N ASP A 189 -16.13 -28.73 4.38
CA ASP A 189 -16.75 -30.06 4.42
C ASP A 189 -15.79 -31.16 4.93
N LYS A 190 -14.80 -30.82 5.75
CA LYS A 190 -13.73 -31.72 6.24
C LYS A 190 -12.96 -32.44 5.13
N THR A 191 -13.01 -31.95 3.91
CA THR A 191 -12.37 -32.56 2.73
C THR A 191 -11.35 -31.66 2.08
N THR A 192 -11.45 -30.35 2.29
CA THR A 192 -10.56 -29.36 1.70
C THR A 192 -9.98 -28.48 2.80
N LEU A 193 -8.67 -28.36 2.84
CA LEU A 193 -7.92 -27.51 3.78
C LEU A 193 -7.19 -26.41 3.00
N ILE A 194 -7.48 -25.16 3.33
CA ILE A 194 -6.85 -23.99 2.71
C ILE A 194 -6.16 -23.19 3.80
N HIS A 195 -4.87 -22.92 3.61
CA HIS A 195 -4.10 -21.97 4.40
C HIS A 195 -4.25 -20.58 3.78
N VAL A 196 -4.43 -19.56 4.60
CA VAL A 196 -4.57 -18.15 4.18
C VAL A 196 -3.54 -17.30 4.89
N GLY A 197 -2.62 -16.71 4.15
CA GLY A 197 -1.49 -15.93 4.69
C GLY A 197 -1.88 -14.56 5.27
N ALA A 198 -3.15 -14.16 5.18
CA ALA A 198 -3.65 -12.92 5.74
C ALA A 198 -4.93 -13.15 6.55
N SER A 199 -5.19 -12.29 7.56
CA SER A 199 -6.49 -12.26 8.21
C SER A 199 -7.58 -11.83 7.23
N LEU A 200 -8.77 -12.44 7.36
CA LEU A 200 -9.93 -12.15 6.51
C LEU A 200 -10.35 -10.67 6.58
N ASN A 201 -10.03 -9.98 7.67
CA ASN A 201 -10.30 -8.53 7.82
C ASN A 201 -9.47 -7.65 6.89
N HIS A 202 -8.35 -8.15 6.39
CA HIS A 202 -7.32 -7.36 5.69
C HIS A 202 -6.94 -7.94 4.34
N LEU A 203 -7.83 -8.74 3.76
CA LEU A 203 -7.61 -9.37 2.45
C LEU A 203 -7.24 -8.33 1.38
N GLY A 204 -6.16 -8.58 0.66
CA GLY A 204 -5.69 -7.75 -0.45
C GLY A 204 -5.14 -6.37 -0.09
N ARG A 205 -5.08 -6.01 1.21
CA ARG A 205 -4.42 -4.75 1.64
C ARG A 205 -2.90 -4.83 1.60
N LYS A 206 -2.36 -6.02 1.74
CA LYS A 206 -0.93 -6.34 1.61
C LYS A 206 -0.80 -7.63 0.81
N CYS A 207 0.38 -7.86 0.26
CA CYS A 207 0.67 -9.10 -0.43
C CYS A 207 0.45 -10.31 0.49
N PHE A 208 -0.33 -11.28 0.04
CA PHE A 208 -0.55 -12.54 0.75
C PHE A 208 -0.80 -13.68 -0.26
N ALA A 209 -0.67 -14.90 0.22
CA ALA A 209 -0.98 -16.07 -0.56
C ALA A 209 -2.02 -16.95 0.13
N PHE A 210 -2.72 -17.75 -0.62
CA PHE A 210 -3.39 -18.94 -0.10
C PHE A 210 -2.82 -20.18 -0.77
N SER A 211 -2.88 -21.30 -0.06
CA SER A 211 -2.52 -22.61 -0.59
C SER A 211 -3.47 -23.69 -0.06
N SER A 212 -3.84 -24.62 -0.91
CA SER A 212 -4.53 -25.82 -0.46
C SER A 212 -3.50 -26.77 0.17
N LEU A 213 -3.77 -27.24 1.36
CA LEU A 213 -2.93 -28.19 2.08
C LEU A 213 -3.51 -29.60 1.99
N ASP A 214 -2.70 -30.61 2.32
CA ASP A 214 -3.17 -31.98 2.34
C ASP A 214 -4.26 -32.14 3.41
N LYS A 215 -5.38 -32.76 3.01
CA LYS A 215 -6.53 -33.02 3.88
C LYS A 215 -6.21 -33.94 5.07
N SER A 216 -5.12 -34.70 5.01
CA SER A 216 -4.65 -35.55 6.12
C SER A 216 -4.33 -34.76 7.38
N ASN A 217 -4.06 -33.44 7.25
CA ASN A 217 -3.79 -32.55 8.40
C ASN A 217 -5.08 -32.09 9.10
N ILE A 218 -6.28 -32.31 8.52
CA ILE A 218 -7.55 -31.82 9.09
C ILE A 218 -7.82 -32.39 10.48
N PRO A 219 -7.69 -33.70 10.75
CA PRO A 219 -7.96 -34.26 12.07
C PRO A 219 -7.07 -33.63 13.16
N ASP A 220 -5.80 -33.43 12.88
CA ASP A 220 -4.85 -32.85 13.83
C ASP A 220 -5.15 -31.36 14.13
N ILE A 221 -5.60 -30.62 13.13
CA ILE A 221 -6.05 -29.23 13.32
C ILE A 221 -7.32 -29.20 14.17
N LEU A 222 -8.31 -30.06 13.86
CA LEU A 222 -9.56 -30.13 14.61
C LEU A 222 -9.37 -30.54 16.07
N ALA A 223 -8.40 -31.39 16.38
CA ALA A 223 -8.06 -31.78 17.74
C ALA A 223 -7.48 -30.61 18.58
N LYS A 224 -7.12 -29.48 17.97
CA LYS A 224 -6.61 -28.28 18.63
C LYS A 224 -7.66 -27.16 18.80
N ILE A 225 -8.86 -27.35 18.26
CA ILE A 225 -10.02 -26.48 18.43
C ILE A 225 -10.80 -26.87 19.69
#